data_b1ce116937fbffecb50a45a882b2636f
#
_entry.id   b1ce116937fbffecb50a45a882b2636f
#
_cell.length_a   1.000
_cell.length_b   1.000
_cell.length_c   1.000
_cell.angle_alpha   90.00
_cell.angle_beta   90.00
_cell.angle_gamma   90.00
#
_symmetry.space_group_name_H-M   'P 1'
#
loop_
_entity.id
_entity.type
_entity.pdbx_description
1 polymer ?
#
loop_
_entity_poly.entity_id
_entity_poly.type
_entity_poly.pdbx_seq_one_letter_code
_entity_poly.pdbx_strand_id
1 'polypeptide(L)'
;MAIVAQPCGQAAFSQLTGLSTTTGGAFSYVVMPTLNTNYQAKWKTATGTVTVKVRPRVRLARLAAGRFSAKVTAATPFTGKYVFFQRYSSSLSRWVAVKRVYLKTTTGTAPLVVTSAAFRAKVKARLRVRAFMPQTQVGACYAAGIGNVIRS
;
A
#
# COMPACT_ATOMS: atom_id res chain seq x y z
N MET A 1 15.89 26.05 -8.05
CA MET A 1 15.54 25.15 -6.94
C MET A 1 15.63 23.71 -7.42
N ALA A 2 16.12 22.78 -6.61
CA ALA A 2 16.18 21.36 -6.97
C ALA A 2 15.21 20.56 -6.12
N ILE A 3 14.51 19.60 -6.76
CA ILE A 3 13.74 18.57 -6.07
C ILE A 3 14.54 17.28 -6.10
N VAL A 4 14.79 16.72 -4.93
CA VAL A 4 15.49 15.44 -4.77
C VAL A 4 14.59 14.43 -4.04
N ALA A 5 14.79 13.14 -4.32
CA ALA A 5 14.06 12.06 -3.71
C ALA A 5 14.97 10.98 -3.15
N GLN A 6 14.54 10.37 -2.06
CA GLN A 6 15.17 9.20 -1.46
C GLN A 6 14.07 8.13 -1.26
N PRO A 7 13.85 7.24 -2.26
CA PRO A 7 12.99 6.09 -2.10
C PRO A 7 13.49 5.17 -0.97
N CYS A 8 12.57 4.51 -0.30
CA CYS A 8 12.90 3.54 0.73
C CYS A 8 13.90 2.49 0.22
N GLY A 9 14.93 2.21 1.00
CA GLY A 9 16.03 1.31 0.64
C GLY A 9 17.19 1.99 -0.07
N GLN A 10 17.08 3.26 -0.44
CA GLN A 10 18.22 4.03 -0.97
C GLN A 10 18.91 4.84 0.12
N ALA A 11 20.24 4.80 0.13
CA ALA A 11 21.07 5.48 1.12
C ALA A 11 21.13 6.99 0.90
N ALA A 12 21.00 7.46 -0.34
CA ALA A 12 21.18 8.86 -0.71
C ALA A 12 19.99 9.43 -1.48
N PHE A 13 19.87 10.76 -1.43
CA PHE A 13 18.93 11.49 -2.28
C PHE A 13 19.47 11.57 -3.71
N SER A 14 18.58 11.34 -4.68
CA SER A 14 18.84 11.58 -6.11
C SER A 14 18.03 12.76 -6.61
N GLN A 15 18.58 13.54 -7.53
CA GLN A 15 17.87 14.66 -8.13
C GLN A 15 16.81 14.16 -9.10
N LEU A 16 15.58 14.67 -8.94
CA LEU A 16 14.46 14.40 -9.85
C LEU A 16 14.37 15.49 -10.93
N THR A 17 14.44 16.75 -10.52
CA THR A 17 14.28 17.89 -11.43
C THR A 17 14.83 19.18 -10.82
N GLY A 18 15.11 20.15 -11.69
CA GLY A 18 15.24 21.56 -11.35
C GLY A 18 13.94 22.30 -11.63
N LEU A 19 13.55 23.22 -10.75
CA LEU A 19 12.35 24.03 -10.91
C LEU A 19 12.68 25.53 -10.76
N SER A 20 11.97 26.35 -11.53
CA SER A 20 11.90 27.79 -11.28
C SER A 20 10.76 28.07 -10.31
N THR A 21 10.96 28.99 -9.38
CA THR A 21 9.91 29.50 -8.51
C THR A 21 9.18 30.65 -9.18
N THR A 22 7.94 30.91 -8.82
CA THR A 22 7.24 32.14 -9.20
C THR A 22 7.86 33.37 -8.51
N THR A 23 7.46 34.58 -8.90
CA THR A 23 7.92 35.82 -8.26
C THR A 23 7.65 35.83 -6.74
N GLY A 24 6.61 35.14 -6.28
CA GLY A 24 6.30 34.99 -4.84
C GLY A 24 7.01 33.80 -4.16
N GLY A 25 7.92 33.11 -4.85
CA GLY A 25 8.67 31.95 -4.31
C GLY A 25 7.88 30.63 -4.29
N ALA A 26 6.64 30.60 -4.79
CA ALA A 26 5.84 29.38 -4.84
C ALA A 26 6.30 28.43 -5.94
N PHE A 27 6.14 27.11 -5.69
CA PHE A 27 6.40 26.06 -6.66
C PHE A 27 5.45 24.88 -6.45
N SER A 28 5.32 24.05 -7.48
CA SER A 28 4.56 22.81 -7.43
C SER A 28 5.26 21.74 -8.28
N TYR A 29 5.29 20.51 -7.78
CA TYR A 29 5.80 19.36 -8.52
C TYR A 29 5.00 18.11 -8.15
N VAL A 30 4.48 17.42 -9.16
CA VAL A 30 3.67 16.21 -8.98
C VAL A 30 4.58 14.97 -8.99
N VAL A 31 4.44 14.11 -7.99
CA VAL A 31 5.18 12.86 -7.85
C VAL A 31 4.23 11.67 -7.72
N MET A 32 4.63 10.51 -8.24
CA MET A 32 3.91 9.24 -8.10
C MET A 32 4.84 8.16 -7.53
N PRO A 33 5.14 8.18 -6.23
CA PRO A 33 6.04 7.21 -5.61
C PRO A 33 5.41 5.81 -5.58
N THR A 34 6.22 4.79 -5.81
CA THR A 34 5.84 3.38 -5.72
C THR A 34 6.26 2.74 -4.39
N LEU A 35 7.09 3.43 -3.61
CA LEU A 35 7.56 3.09 -2.27
C LEU A 35 7.48 4.33 -1.37
N ASN A 36 7.51 4.15 -0.05
CA ASN A 36 7.69 5.27 0.87
C ASN A 36 8.93 6.06 0.44
N THR A 37 8.78 7.36 0.25
CA THR A 37 9.83 8.20 -0.31
C THR A 37 9.94 9.51 0.45
N ASN A 38 11.14 9.89 0.81
CA ASN A 38 11.46 11.21 1.32
C ASN A 38 11.76 12.13 0.13
N TYR A 39 11.10 13.28 0.09
CA TYR A 39 11.36 14.34 -0.90
C TYR A 39 11.95 15.56 -0.21
N GLN A 40 12.88 16.22 -0.87
CA GLN A 40 13.42 17.49 -0.42
C GLN A 40 13.37 18.52 -1.55
N ALA A 41 12.95 19.73 -1.20
CA ALA A 41 13.17 20.91 -2.02
C ALA A 41 14.40 21.63 -1.48
N LYS A 42 15.37 21.91 -2.35
CA LYS A 42 16.63 22.58 -2.00
C LYS A 42 16.76 23.89 -2.77
N TRP A 43 16.95 24.97 -2.04
CA TRP A 43 17.22 26.30 -2.60
C TRP A 43 18.36 26.96 -1.83
N LYS A 44 19.55 27.09 -2.48
CA LYS A 44 20.75 27.55 -1.79
C LYS A 44 21.02 26.71 -0.55
N THR A 45 21.00 27.29 0.64
CA THR A 45 21.18 26.62 1.94
C THR A 45 19.88 26.14 2.58
N ALA A 46 18.72 26.57 2.04
CA ALA A 46 17.41 26.19 2.59
C ALA A 46 16.96 24.82 2.10
N THR A 47 16.42 23.99 2.99
CA THR A 47 15.91 22.66 2.68
C THR A 47 14.56 22.42 3.38
N GLY A 48 13.55 22.06 2.59
CA GLY A 48 12.28 21.55 3.10
C GLY A 48 12.13 20.08 2.80
N THR A 49 11.70 19.27 3.77
CA THR A 49 11.54 17.80 3.62
C THR A 49 10.10 17.38 3.82
N VAL A 50 9.62 16.44 2.99
CA VAL A 50 8.32 15.77 3.14
C VAL A 50 8.47 14.26 2.91
N THR A 51 7.82 13.45 3.74
CA THR A 51 7.75 12.01 3.57
C THR A 51 6.40 11.61 3.01
N VAL A 52 6.39 10.97 1.85
CA VAL A 52 5.19 10.38 1.26
C VAL A 52 5.16 8.89 1.55
N LYS A 53 4.10 8.45 2.24
CA LYS A 53 3.88 7.03 2.55
C LYS A 53 3.00 6.38 1.49
N VAL A 54 3.45 5.25 0.96
CA VAL A 54 2.75 4.45 -0.05
C VAL A 54 2.13 3.23 0.61
N ARG A 55 0.91 2.89 0.22
CA ARG A 55 0.21 1.67 0.67
C ARG A 55 0.06 0.71 -0.50
N PRO A 56 0.31 -0.60 -0.31
CA PRO A 56 -0.04 -1.58 -1.32
C PRO A 56 -1.56 -1.58 -1.52
N ARG A 57 -1.99 -1.77 -2.76
CA ARG A 57 -3.41 -1.87 -3.11
C ARG A 57 -3.91 -3.26 -2.77
N VAL A 58 -4.66 -3.39 -1.69
CA VAL A 58 -5.28 -4.66 -1.27
C VAL A 58 -6.70 -4.74 -1.83
N ARG A 59 -7.05 -5.87 -2.45
CA ARG A 59 -8.38 -6.15 -2.97
C ARG A 59 -8.86 -7.52 -2.51
N LEU A 60 -10.11 -7.55 -2.04
CA LEU A 60 -10.85 -8.76 -1.72
C LEU A 60 -11.98 -8.92 -2.73
N ALA A 61 -12.10 -10.12 -3.30
CA ALA A 61 -13.22 -10.48 -4.17
C ALA A 61 -13.87 -11.78 -3.66
N ARG A 62 -15.19 -11.87 -3.81
CA ARG A 62 -15.95 -13.10 -3.58
C ARG A 62 -15.99 -13.90 -4.89
N LEU A 63 -15.57 -15.14 -4.86
CA LEU A 63 -15.58 -16.04 -6.01
C LEU A 63 -16.84 -16.91 -6.02
N ALA A 64 -17.26 -17.38 -4.84
CA ALA A 64 -18.49 -18.15 -4.61
C ALA A 64 -18.86 -18.09 -3.14
N ALA A 65 -19.93 -18.77 -2.72
CA ALA A 65 -20.32 -18.87 -1.33
C ALA A 65 -19.16 -19.47 -0.49
N GLY A 66 -18.67 -18.70 0.50
CA GLY A 66 -17.55 -19.08 1.35
C GLY A 66 -16.19 -19.17 0.66
N ARG A 67 -16.07 -18.75 -0.60
CA ARG A 67 -14.82 -18.75 -1.37
C ARG A 67 -14.44 -17.33 -1.81
N PHE A 68 -13.23 -16.92 -1.50
CA PHE A 68 -12.71 -15.58 -1.70
C PHE A 68 -11.34 -15.58 -2.36
N SER A 69 -10.97 -14.43 -2.94
CA SER A 69 -9.63 -14.16 -3.45
C SER A 69 -9.14 -12.85 -2.84
N ALA A 70 -7.92 -12.86 -2.28
CA ALA A 70 -7.19 -11.65 -1.88
C ALA A 70 -6.09 -11.37 -2.89
N LYS A 71 -5.98 -10.10 -3.33
CA LYS A 71 -4.94 -9.61 -4.24
C LYS A 71 -4.27 -8.40 -3.63
N VAL A 72 -2.95 -8.37 -3.67
CA VAL A 72 -2.12 -7.24 -3.23
C VAL A 72 -1.28 -6.78 -4.42
N THR A 73 -1.43 -5.52 -4.80
CA THR A 73 -0.68 -4.91 -5.91
C THR A 73 0.29 -3.86 -5.36
N ALA A 74 1.56 -3.95 -5.72
CA ALA A 74 2.62 -3.05 -5.32
C ALA A 74 3.80 -3.11 -6.29
N ALA A 75 4.87 -2.36 -6.04
CA ALA A 75 6.09 -2.43 -6.85
C ALA A 75 6.93 -3.68 -6.55
N THR A 76 6.72 -4.33 -5.40
CA THR A 76 7.44 -5.54 -4.97
C THR A 76 6.47 -6.68 -4.69
N PRO A 77 6.87 -7.95 -4.88
CA PRO A 77 6.04 -9.11 -4.56
C PRO A 77 5.90 -9.29 -3.05
N PHE A 78 4.77 -9.85 -2.63
CA PHE A 78 4.48 -10.23 -1.25
C PHE A 78 4.28 -11.74 -1.08
N THR A 79 4.94 -12.56 -1.89
CA THR A 79 4.89 -14.03 -1.78
C THR A 79 5.36 -14.48 -0.39
N GLY A 80 4.62 -15.40 0.23
CA GLY A 80 4.89 -15.87 1.59
C GLY A 80 4.43 -14.91 2.72
N LYS A 81 4.07 -13.67 2.40
CA LYS A 81 3.42 -12.76 3.34
C LYS A 81 1.94 -13.08 3.47
N TYR A 82 1.28 -12.57 4.52
CA TYR A 82 -0.14 -12.81 4.70
C TYR A 82 -0.95 -11.52 4.81
N VAL A 83 -2.23 -11.63 4.48
CA VAL A 83 -3.28 -10.66 4.82
C VAL A 83 -4.22 -11.28 5.84
N PHE A 84 -4.81 -10.47 6.71
CA PHE A 84 -5.94 -10.87 7.54
C PHE A 84 -7.22 -10.75 6.73
N PHE A 85 -7.98 -11.84 6.63
CA PHE A 85 -9.40 -11.78 6.28
C PHE A 85 -10.15 -11.40 7.53
N GLN A 86 -10.84 -10.25 7.51
CA GLN A 86 -11.53 -9.66 8.64
C GLN A 86 -13.04 -9.56 8.36
N ARG A 87 -13.86 -9.75 9.39
CA ARG A 87 -15.28 -9.41 9.40
C ARG A 87 -15.52 -8.21 10.32
N TYR A 88 -16.51 -7.39 9.97
CA TYR A 88 -16.96 -6.35 10.87
C TYR A 88 -17.89 -6.95 11.93
N SER A 89 -17.63 -6.65 13.19
CA SER A 89 -18.49 -7.00 14.33
C SER A 89 -19.25 -5.76 14.77
N SER A 90 -20.58 -5.76 14.59
CA SER A 90 -21.43 -4.64 15.04
C SER A 90 -21.46 -4.53 16.55
N SER A 91 -21.47 -5.66 17.26
CA SER A 91 -21.46 -5.68 18.73
C SER A 91 -20.18 -5.10 19.34
N LEU A 92 -19.05 -5.25 18.65
CA LEU A 92 -17.75 -4.72 19.11
C LEU A 92 -17.37 -3.41 18.38
N SER A 93 -18.18 -2.96 17.44
CA SER A 93 -17.91 -1.79 16.57
C SER A 93 -16.52 -1.77 15.94
N ARG A 94 -15.95 -2.96 15.62
CA ARG A 94 -14.61 -3.13 15.08
C ARG A 94 -14.45 -4.28 14.11
N TRP A 95 -13.36 -4.25 13.38
CA TRP A 95 -12.94 -5.34 12.51
C TRP A 95 -12.25 -6.45 13.31
N VAL A 96 -12.70 -7.69 13.11
CA VAL A 96 -12.19 -8.88 13.80
C VAL A 96 -11.54 -9.79 12.77
N ALA A 97 -10.33 -10.24 13.03
CA ALA A 97 -9.63 -11.19 12.17
C ALA A 97 -10.32 -12.57 12.25
N VAL A 98 -10.63 -13.13 11.10
CA VAL A 98 -11.23 -14.46 10.95
C VAL A 98 -10.16 -15.48 10.55
N LYS A 99 -9.25 -15.08 9.63
CA LYS A 99 -8.25 -15.98 9.07
C LYS A 99 -7.02 -15.20 8.59
N ARG A 100 -5.83 -15.81 8.72
CA ARG A 100 -4.62 -15.41 8.00
C ARG A 100 -4.62 -16.07 6.62
N VAL A 101 -4.39 -15.31 5.57
CA VAL A 101 -4.37 -15.77 4.19
C VAL A 101 -2.99 -15.50 3.61
N TYR A 102 -2.20 -16.55 3.44
CA TYR A 102 -0.86 -16.44 2.86
C TYR A 102 -0.95 -16.27 1.34
N LEU A 103 -0.27 -15.26 0.85
CA LEU A 103 -0.18 -14.94 -0.58
C LEU A 103 0.81 -15.90 -1.26
N LYS A 104 0.41 -16.47 -2.39
CA LYS A 104 1.15 -17.58 -3.01
C LYS A 104 1.59 -17.29 -4.44
N THR A 105 0.70 -16.73 -5.26
CA THR A 105 0.92 -16.57 -6.69
C THR A 105 1.28 -15.13 -7.00
N THR A 106 2.38 -14.94 -7.70
CA THR A 106 2.83 -13.61 -8.14
C THR A 106 2.78 -13.52 -9.66
N THR A 107 2.24 -12.43 -10.17
CA THR A 107 2.16 -12.10 -11.59
C THR A 107 2.47 -10.62 -11.81
N GLY A 108 2.83 -10.28 -13.06
CA GLY A 108 3.19 -8.90 -13.43
C GLY A 108 4.63 -8.54 -13.08
N THR A 109 5.02 -7.35 -13.46
CA THR A 109 6.35 -6.78 -13.24
C THR A 109 6.23 -5.41 -12.57
N ALA A 110 7.32 -4.97 -11.91
CA ALA A 110 7.35 -3.62 -11.34
C ALA A 110 6.98 -2.56 -12.38
N PRO A 111 6.23 -1.52 -12.00
CA PRO A 111 5.77 -1.19 -10.64
C PRO A 111 4.43 -1.82 -10.22
N LEU A 112 3.86 -2.74 -11.03
CA LEU A 112 2.53 -3.33 -10.83
C LEU A 112 2.61 -4.85 -10.63
N VAL A 113 3.32 -5.30 -9.60
CA VAL A 113 3.38 -6.71 -9.21
C VAL A 113 2.12 -7.06 -8.41
N VAL A 114 1.43 -8.11 -8.83
CA VAL A 114 0.22 -8.63 -8.17
C VAL A 114 0.55 -9.92 -7.46
N THR A 115 0.38 -9.97 -6.14
CA THR A 115 0.50 -11.21 -5.36
C THR A 115 -0.88 -11.60 -4.83
N SER A 116 -1.30 -12.85 -5.01
CA SER A 116 -2.66 -13.27 -4.73
C SER A 116 -2.76 -14.64 -4.06
N ALA A 117 -3.93 -14.90 -3.44
CA ALA A 117 -4.33 -16.20 -2.95
C ALA A 117 -5.86 -16.35 -3.00
N ALA A 118 -6.33 -17.52 -3.44
CA ALA A 118 -7.70 -17.95 -3.26
C ALA A 118 -7.81 -18.78 -1.97
N PHE A 119 -8.92 -18.61 -1.22
CA PHE A 119 -9.11 -19.27 0.06
C PHE A 119 -10.60 -19.52 0.37
N ARG A 120 -10.84 -20.40 1.32
CA ARG A 120 -12.18 -20.62 1.90
C ARG A 120 -12.26 -20.05 3.31
N ALA A 121 -13.39 -19.43 3.65
CA ALA A 121 -13.68 -18.95 4.98
C ALA A 121 -15.17 -19.15 5.31
N LYS A 122 -15.44 -19.71 6.48
CA LYS A 122 -16.81 -19.86 7.00
C LYS A 122 -17.21 -18.54 7.66
N VAL A 123 -18.04 -17.77 7.00
CA VAL A 123 -18.65 -16.54 7.52
C VAL A 123 -20.12 -16.53 7.19
N LYS A 124 -20.94 -15.95 8.09
CA LYS A 124 -22.39 -15.77 7.83
C LYS A 124 -22.56 -14.91 6.59
N ALA A 125 -23.60 -15.20 5.80
CA ALA A 125 -23.93 -14.41 4.61
C ALA A 125 -24.22 -12.95 4.97
N ARG A 126 -23.97 -12.04 4.02
CA ARG A 126 -24.22 -10.59 4.11
C ARG A 126 -23.41 -9.82 5.15
N LEU A 127 -22.42 -10.44 5.82
CA LEU A 127 -21.51 -9.71 6.68
C LEU A 127 -20.56 -8.84 5.86
N ARG A 128 -20.19 -7.69 6.42
CA ARG A 128 -19.11 -6.85 5.85
C ARG A 128 -17.77 -7.50 6.12
N VAL A 129 -17.03 -7.77 5.06
CA VAL A 129 -15.68 -8.38 5.13
C VAL A 129 -14.68 -7.57 4.33
N ARG A 130 -13.42 -7.62 4.73
CA ARG A 130 -12.29 -7.00 4.03
C ARG A 130 -11.01 -7.81 4.19
N ALA A 131 -10.01 -7.54 3.35
CA ALA A 131 -8.64 -7.96 3.57
C ALA A 131 -7.84 -6.79 4.20
N PHE A 132 -6.94 -7.09 5.11
CA PHE A 132 -6.05 -6.13 5.76
C PHE A 132 -4.63 -6.68 5.78
N MET A 133 -3.68 -5.93 5.27
CA MET A 133 -2.26 -6.28 5.31
C MET A 133 -1.56 -5.45 6.40
N PRO A 134 -1.13 -6.07 7.51
CA PRO A 134 -0.55 -5.35 8.64
C PRO A 134 0.85 -4.84 8.32
N GLN A 135 1.31 -3.86 9.09
CA GLN A 135 2.63 -3.24 8.93
C GLN A 135 3.77 -4.26 8.97
N THR A 136 3.65 -5.29 9.81
CA THR A 136 4.64 -6.38 9.91
C THR A 136 4.81 -7.20 8.63
N GLN A 137 3.83 -7.16 7.72
CA GLN A 137 3.85 -7.90 6.46
C GLN A 137 4.23 -7.04 5.26
N VAL A 138 3.96 -5.74 5.29
CA VAL A 138 4.34 -4.83 4.21
C VAL A 138 5.80 -4.37 4.31
N GLY A 139 6.42 -4.47 5.49
CA GLY A 139 7.79 -4.02 5.73
C GLY A 139 7.91 -2.49 5.87
N ALA A 140 9.14 -2.01 5.91
CA ALA A 140 9.45 -0.59 6.15
C ALA A 140 9.07 0.32 4.97
N CYS A 141 9.13 -0.22 3.75
CA CYS A 141 8.95 0.56 2.52
C CYS A 141 7.50 0.82 2.13
N TYR A 142 6.54 0.32 2.90
CA TYR A 142 5.12 0.56 2.72
C TYR A 142 4.43 0.85 4.05
N ALA A 143 3.31 1.55 4.00
CA ALA A 143 2.36 1.61 5.10
C ALA A 143 1.35 0.46 4.99
N ALA A 144 0.74 0.05 6.11
CA ALA A 144 -0.25 -1.02 6.17
C ALA A 144 -1.35 -0.86 5.11
N GLY A 145 -1.70 -1.96 4.44
CA GLY A 145 -2.69 -1.97 3.36
C GLY A 145 -4.10 -2.30 3.87
N ILE A 146 -5.08 -1.49 3.49
CA ILE A 146 -6.49 -1.72 3.80
C ILE A 146 -7.23 -2.03 2.49
N GLY A 147 -7.90 -3.17 2.43
CA GLY A 147 -8.67 -3.58 1.27
C GLY A 147 -10.09 -2.99 1.23
N ASN A 148 -10.73 -3.15 0.07
CA ASN A 148 -12.14 -2.84 -0.10
C ASN A 148 -13.01 -3.69 0.83
N VAL A 149 -14.17 -3.13 1.17
CA VAL A 149 -15.22 -3.84 1.94
C VAL A 149 -16.20 -4.45 0.96
N ILE A 150 -16.49 -5.74 1.11
CA ILE A 150 -17.50 -6.45 0.36
C ILE A 150 -18.48 -7.17 1.30
N ARG A 151 -19.56 -7.71 0.78
CA ARG A 151 -20.47 -8.61 1.51
C ARG A 151 -20.09 -10.07 1.24
N SER A 152 -20.08 -10.87 2.30
CA SER A 152 -19.79 -12.32 2.26
C SER A 152 -20.90 -13.11 1.58
#